data_eca953929d069bbf27ca6e6ae74fdc7e
#
_entry.id   eca953929d069bbf27ca6e6ae74fdc7e
#
_cell.length_a   1.000
_cell.length_b   1.000
_cell.length_c   1.000
_cell.angle_alpha   90.00
_cell.angle_beta   90.00
_cell.angle_gamma   90.00
#
_symmetry.space_group_name_H-M   'P 1'
#
loop_
_entity.id
_entity.type
_entity.pdbx_description
1 polymer ?
#
loop_
_entity_poly.entity_id
_entity_poly.type
_entity_poly.pdbx_seq_one_letter_code
_entity_poly.pdbx_strand_id
1 'polypeptide(L)'
;MAQLFRPNATLHARLALWAVLLGAGALAGIAWAHSRSDWTTGVDRHVAQPIPFSHEHHVGDAGIDCRYCHHSVEDQAFAGLPTSELCMHCHAELFADAPTLAPVRESFAAGAPLRWWRVHDLPDFVFFDHGAHVRNGVGCETCHG
;
A
#
# COMPACT_ATOMS: atom_id res chain seq x y z
N MET A 1 53.81 43.30 5.56
CA MET A 1 53.25 42.13 4.85
C MET A 1 52.03 42.63 4.08
N ALA A 2 51.96 42.41 2.80
CA ALA A 2 50.82 42.86 1.99
C ALA A 2 49.59 41.98 2.31
N GLN A 3 48.48 42.61 2.70
CA GLN A 3 47.24 41.94 3.00
C GLN A 3 46.58 41.56 1.66
N LEU A 4 46.53 40.25 1.36
CA LEU A 4 46.00 39.72 0.09
C LEU A 4 44.46 39.76 0.04
N PHE A 5 43.80 39.67 1.20
CA PHE A 5 42.34 39.68 1.27
C PHE A 5 41.78 40.87 2.05
N ARG A 6 40.55 41.28 1.73
CA ARG A 6 39.85 42.36 2.47
C ARG A 6 39.66 41.95 3.93
N PRO A 7 39.64 42.91 4.90
CA PRO A 7 39.51 42.57 6.35
C PRO A 7 38.36 41.65 6.70
N ASN A 8 37.24 41.74 5.97
CA ASN A 8 36.03 40.94 6.25
C ASN A 8 35.95 39.64 5.43
N ALA A 9 36.96 39.31 4.63
CA ALA A 9 36.92 38.11 3.76
C ALA A 9 36.68 36.81 4.52
N THR A 10 37.31 36.67 5.69
CA THR A 10 37.12 35.48 6.58
C THR A 10 35.70 35.39 7.11
N LEU A 11 35.09 36.50 7.47
CA LEU A 11 33.71 36.54 7.94
C LEU A 11 32.74 36.06 6.84
N HIS A 12 32.89 36.67 5.62
CA HIS A 12 32.05 36.28 4.49
C HIS A 12 32.26 34.82 4.08
N ALA A 13 33.48 34.30 4.12
CA ALA A 13 33.75 32.87 3.85
C ALA A 13 33.08 31.96 4.88
N ARG A 14 33.14 32.32 6.17
CA ARG A 14 32.44 31.54 7.23
C ARG A 14 30.92 31.59 7.07
N LEU A 15 30.36 32.77 6.82
CA LEU A 15 28.92 32.92 6.57
C LEU A 15 28.45 32.11 5.36
N ALA A 16 29.23 32.18 4.25
CA ALA A 16 28.94 31.38 3.07
C ALA A 16 29.01 29.86 3.35
N LEU A 17 30.01 29.42 4.10
CA LEU A 17 30.13 28.01 4.49
C LEU A 17 28.93 27.58 5.33
N TRP A 18 28.55 28.35 6.34
CA TRP A 18 27.36 28.03 7.15
C TRP A 18 26.08 28.05 6.34
N ALA A 19 25.91 28.99 5.41
CA ALA A 19 24.75 29.04 4.53
C ALA A 19 24.66 27.78 3.65
N VAL A 20 25.79 27.32 3.11
CA VAL A 20 25.85 26.10 2.30
C VAL A 20 25.54 24.87 3.16
N LEU A 21 26.13 24.75 4.36
CA LEU A 21 25.90 23.60 5.25
C LEU A 21 24.44 23.54 5.72
N LEU A 22 23.89 24.69 6.13
CA LEU A 22 22.48 24.76 6.57
C LEU A 22 21.53 24.50 5.39
N GLY A 23 21.84 25.05 4.21
CA GLY A 23 21.06 24.81 3.00
C GLY A 23 21.07 23.33 2.60
N ALA A 24 22.25 22.68 2.59
CA ALA A 24 22.38 21.27 2.30
C ALA A 24 21.65 20.40 3.34
N GLY A 25 21.77 20.75 4.63
CA GLY A 25 21.03 20.07 5.68
C GLY A 25 19.52 20.19 5.56
N ALA A 26 19.04 21.40 5.24
CA ALA A 26 17.61 21.64 4.99
C ALA A 26 17.09 20.85 3.78
N LEU A 27 17.82 20.85 2.68
CA LEU A 27 17.46 20.05 1.48
C LEU A 27 17.43 18.57 1.78
N ALA A 28 18.42 18.04 2.49
CA ALA A 28 18.44 16.64 2.91
C ALA A 28 17.26 16.29 3.83
N GLY A 29 16.92 17.17 4.78
CA GLY A 29 15.76 17.03 5.65
C GLY A 29 14.44 17.04 4.88
N ILE A 30 14.28 17.95 3.93
CA ILE A 30 13.10 18.01 3.06
C ILE A 30 12.99 16.75 2.20
N ALA A 31 14.08 16.33 1.57
CA ALA A 31 14.10 15.11 0.75
C ALA A 31 13.73 13.86 1.58
N TRP A 32 14.27 13.77 2.80
CA TRP A 32 13.94 12.68 3.73
C TRP A 32 12.47 12.72 4.15
N ALA A 33 11.95 13.88 4.54
CA ALA A 33 10.53 14.03 4.90
C ALA A 33 9.61 13.73 3.72
N HIS A 34 9.96 14.20 2.52
CA HIS A 34 9.19 13.92 1.31
C HIS A 34 9.16 12.43 0.97
N SER A 35 10.30 11.74 1.05
CA SER A 35 10.38 10.30 0.75
C SER A 35 9.55 9.42 1.71
N ARG A 36 9.20 9.95 2.89
CA ARG A 36 8.37 9.28 3.90
C ARG A 36 6.94 9.81 3.98
N SER A 37 6.61 10.79 3.17
CA SER A 37 5.26 11.35 3.15
C SER A 37 4.27 10.40 2.46
N ASP A 38 2.98 10.50 2.85
CA ASP A 38 1.87 9.77 2.24
C ASP A 38 1.75 10.01 0.75
N TRP A 39 2.22 11.17 0.29
CA TRP A 39 2.30 11.52 -1.12
C TRP A 39 3.22 10.56 -1.90
N THR A 40 4.37 10.22 -1.32
CA THR A 40 5.38 9.35 -1.98
C THR A 40 5.10 7.88 -1.70
N THR A 41 4.72 7.55 -0.46
CA THR A 41 4.52 6.16 -0.03
C THR A 41 3.15 5.62 -0.40
N GLY A 42 2.16 6.50 -0.61
CA GLY A 42 0.77 6.10 -0.83
C GLY A 42 0.05 5.58 0.41
N VAL A 43 0.69 5.62 1.58
CA VAL A 43 0.08 5.24 2.87
C VAL A 43 -1.14 6.14 3.11
N ASP A 44 -2.20 5.57 3.68
CA ASP A 44 -3.49 6.24 3.96
C ASP A 44 -4.24 6.79 2.73
N ARG A 45 -3.81 6.47 1.52
CA ARG A 45 -4.54 6.83 0.31
C ARG A 45 -5.66 5.84 0.05
N HIS A 46 -6.90 6.32 0.10
CA HIS A 46 -8.04 5.52 -0.31
C HIS A 46 -8.00 5.26 -1.83
N VAL A 47 -7.94 3.99 -2.21
CA VAL A 47 -7.98 3.55 -3.62
C VAL A 47 -9.39 3.07 -3.92
N ALA A 48 -10.06 3.73 -4.87
CA ALA A 48 -11.39 3.31 -5.30
C ALA A 48 -11.32 1.92 -5.96
N GLN A 49 -12.14 1.01 -5.46
CA GLN A 49 -12.23 -0.37 -5.95
C GLN A 49 -13.44 -0.53 -6.90
N PRO A 50 -13.47 -1.56 -7.74
CA PRO A 50 -14.59 -1.78 -8.68
C PRO A 50 -15.92 -2.00 -7.96
N ILE A 51 -15.89 -2.47 -6.71
CA ILE A 51 -17.03 -2.61 -5.83
C ILE A 51 -16.65 -2.13 -4.41
N PRO A 52 -17.60 -1.59 -3.62
CA PRO A 52 -17.34 -1.17 -2.24
C PRO A 52 -17.29 -2.39 -1.32
N PHE A 53 -16.18 -3.13 -1.34
CA PHE A 53 -15.98 -4.31 -0.51
C PHE A 53 -15.52 -3.93 0.91
N SER A 54 -16.14 -4.51 1.93
CA SER A 54 -15.77 -4.33 3.34
C SER A 54 -15.25 -5.64 3.93
N HIS A 55 -13.97 -5.69 4.30
CA HIS A 55 -13.41 -6.79 5.07
C HIS A 55 -14.01 -6.88 6.46
N GLU A 56 -14.26 -5.74 7.12
CA GLU A 56 -14.89 -5.69 8.44
C GLU A 56 -16.22 -6.43 8.45
N HIS A 57 -17.07 -6.20 7.45
CA HIS A 57 -18.35 -6.88 7.36
C HIS A 57 -18.22 -8.39 7.10
N HIS A 58 -17.33 -8.81 6.18
CA HIS A 58 -17.17 -10.22 5.84
C HIS A 58 -16.41 -11.02 6.90
N VAL A 59 -15.33 -10.48 7.43
CA VAL A 59 -14.48 -11.16 8.42
C VAL A 59 -15.00 -10.90 9.84
N GLY A 60 -15.28 -9.63 10.18
CA GLY A 60 -15.70 -9.25 11.52
C GLY A 60 -17.12 -9.70 11.84
N ASP A 61 -18.11 -9.30 11.02
CA ASP A 61 -19.51 -9.57 11.30
C ASP A 61 -19.94 -10.98 10.87
N ALA A 62 -19.54 -11.41 9.67
CA ALA A 62 -19.95 -12.72 9.13
C ALA A 62 -19.01 -13.86 9.51
N GLY A 63 -17.85 -13.58 10.10
CA GLY A 63 -16.90 -14.58 10.58
C GLY A 63 -16.23 -15.41 9.48
N ILE A 64 -16.13 -14.89 8.28
CA ILE A 64 -15.50 -15.59 7.14
C ILE A 64 -13.98 -15.56 7.31
N ASP A 65 -13.33 -16.73 7.28
CA ASP A 65 -11.87 -16.84 7.37
C ASP A 65 -11.18 -16.18 6.16
N CYS A 66 -10.07 -15.50 6.40
CA CYS A 66 -9.28 -14.81 5.37
C CYS A 66 -8.90 -15.74 4.20
N ARG A 67 -8.55 -16.98 4.50
CA ARG A 67 -8.13 -18.01 3.53
C ARG A 67 -9.27 -18.51 2.64
N TYR A 68 -10.52 -18.28 3.02
CA TYR A 68 -11.64 -18.59 2.15
C TYR A 68 -11.59 -17.77 0.86
N CYS A 69 -11.21 -16.50 0.95
CA CYS A 69 -11.09 -15.60 -0.20
C CYS A 69 -9.65 -15.55 -0.75
N HIS A 70 -8.65 -15.60 0.13
CA HIS A 70 -7.24 -15.57 -0.21
C HIS A 70 -6.64 -16.99 -0.17
N HIS A 71 -7.21 -17.89 -0.96
CA HIS A 71 -6.95 -19.34 -0.87
C HIS A 71 -5.52 -19.75 -1.22
N SER A 72 -4.75 -18.93 -1.93
CA SER A 72 -3.36 -19.22 -2.28
C SER A 72 -2.33 -18.72 -1.25
N VAL A 73 -2.79 -18.07 -0.18
CA VAL A 73 -1.92 -17.40 0.79
C VAL A 73 -0.95 -18.33 1.53
N GLU A 74 -1.30 -19.59 1.67
CA GLU A 74 -0.44 -20.59 2.35
C GLU A 74 0.65 -21.16 1.43
N ASP A 75 0.40 -21.18 0.11
CA ASP A 75 1.24 -21.89 -0.85
C ASP A 75 1.99 -20.98 -1.82
N GLN A 76 1.56 -19.74 -1.96
CA GLN A 76 2.05 -18.80 -2.96
C GLN A 76 2.67 -17.55 -2.32
N ALA A 77 3.59 -16.94 -3.04
CA ALA A 77 4.12 -15.63 -2.67
C ALA A 77 3.01 -14.55 -2.69
N PHE A 78 2.07 -14.66 -3.62
CA PHE A 78 0.91 -13.78 -3.72
C PHE A 78 -0.32 -14.47 -3.11
N ALA A 79 -1.00 -13.76 -2.19
CA ALA A 79 -2.15 -14.31 -1.46
C ALA A 79 -3.37 -14.62 -2.35
N GLY A 80 -3.39 -14.10 -3.55
CA GLY A 80 -4.53 -14.23 -4.46
C GLY A 80 -5.65 -13.24 -4.17
N LEU A 81 -6.52 -13.10 -5.16
CA LEU A 81 -7.77 -12.34 -5.04
C LEU A 81 -8.93 -13.28 -5.36
N PRO A 82 -10.07 -13.14 -4.67
CA PRO A 82 -11.23 -13.99 -4.93
C PRO A 82 -11.79 -13.78 -6.32
N THR A 83 -12.25 -14.83 -6.93
CA THR A 83 -12.99 -14.76 -8.20
C THR A 83 -14.41 -14.27 -7.96
N SER A 84 -15.07 -13.73 -8.98
CA SER A 84 -16.50 -13.39 -8.90
C SER A 84 -17.38 -14.61 -8.62
N GLU A 85 -16.98 -15.81 -9.06
CA GLU A 85 -17.63 -17.05 -8.73
C GLU A 85 -17.68 -17.30 -7.24
N LEU A 86 -16.57 -17.09 -6.52
CA LEU A 86 -16.53 -17.21 -5.07
C LEU A 86 -17.49 -16.23 -4.37
N CYS A 87 -17.58 -15.01 -4.86
CA CYS A 87 -18.55 -14.04 -4.35
C CYS A 87 -20.00 -14.54 -4.54
N MET A 88 -20.28 -15.14 -5.70
CA MET A 88 -21.61 -15.63 -6.04
C MET A 88 -22.01 -16.90 -5.28
N HIS A 89 -21.11 -17.59 -4.55
CA HIS A 89 -21.51 -18.67 -3.63
C HIS A 89 -22.51 -18.20 -2.57
N CYS A 90 -22.41 -16.94 -2.16
CA CYS A 90 -23.34 -16.34 -1.19
C CYS A 90 -24.25 -15.31 -1.87
N HIS A 91 -23.69 -14.47 -2.74
CA HIS A 91 -24.42 -13.35 -3.32
C HIS A 91 -25.34 -13.71 -4.49
N ALA A 92 -25.41 -14.97 -4.87
CA ALA A 92 -26.50 -15.47 -5.70
C ALA A 92 -27.86 -15.39 -5.00
N GLU A 93 -27.87 -15.52 -3.67
CA GLU A 93 -29.07 -15.47 -2.82
C GLU A 93 -29.08 -14.24 -1.89
N LEU A 94 -27.91 -13.94 -1.28
CA LEU A 94 -27.79 -12.80 -0.37
C LEU A 94 -27.52 -11.51 -1.15
N PHE A 95 -28.44 -10.56 -1.03
CA PHE A 95 -28.37 -9.28 -1.74
C PHE A 95 -28.29 -9.43 -3.26
N ALA A 96 -28.94 -10.47 -3.80
CA ALA A 96 -28.85 -10.87 -5.21
C ALA A 96 -29.14 -9.70 -6.17
N ASP A 97 -30.08 -8.83 -5.85
CA ASP A 97 -30.48 -7.70 -6.68
C ASP A 97 -29.82 -6.35 -6.28
N ALA A 98 -28.89 -6.37 -5.31
CA ALA A 98 -28.26 -5.13 -4.86
C ALA A 98 -27.48 -4.45 -6.00
N PRO A 99 -27.73 -3.15 -6.29
CA PRO A 99 -27.04 -2.44 -7.37
C PRO A 99 -25.54 -2.41 -7.21
N THR A 100 -25.03 -2.38 -5.97
CA THR A 100 -23.59 -2.41 -5.64
C THR A 100 -22.91 -3.69 -6.07
N LEU A 101 -23.64 -4.80 -6.22
CA LEU A 101 -23.14 -6.09 -6.66
C LEU A 101 -23.30 -6.33 -8.16
N ALA A 102 -23.85 -5.37 -8.92
CA ALA A 102 -23.98 -5.49 -10.36
C ALA A 102 -22.64 -5.84 -11.05
N PRO A 103 -21.50 -5.18 -10.72
CA PRO A 103 -20.21 -5.54 -11.34
C PRO A 103 -19.76 -6.98 -11.03
N VAL A 104 -20.13 -7.54 -9.86
CA VAL A 104 -19.83 -8.93 -9.53
C VAL A 104 -20.63 -9.89 -10.42
N ARG A 105 -21.92 -9.65 -10.55
CA ARG A 105 -22.81 -10.46 -11.42
C ARG A 105 -22.39 -10.39 -12.88
N GLU A 106 -22.04 -9.20 -13.36
CA GLU A 106 -21.55 -9.00 -14.73
C GLU A 106 -20.24 -9.75 -14.98
N SER A 107 -19.30 -9.64 -14.03
CA SER A 107 -18.02 -10.37 -14.05
C SER A 107 -18.24 -11.88 -14.08
N PHE A 108 -19.14 -12.38 -13.23
CA PHE A 108 -19.49 -13.81 -13.18
C PHE A 108 -20.12 -14.28 -14.47
N ALA A 109 -21.11 -13.56 -14.99
CA ALA A 109 -21.80 -13.91 -16.23
C ALA A 109 -20.88 -13.88 -17.46
N ALA A 110 -19.90 -12.96 -17.47
CA ALA A 110 -18.91 -12.83 -18.54
C ALA A 110 -17.74 -13.81 -18.42
N GLY A 111 -17.58 -14.50 -17.29
CA GLY A 111 -16.40 -15.31 -17.00
C GLY A 111 -15.10 -14.49 -16.97
N ALA A 112 -15.19 -13.20 -16.69
CA ALA A 112 -14.07 -12.26 -16.70
C ALA A 112 -13.78 -11.76 -15.28
N PRO A 113 -12.51 -11.73 -14.82
CA PRO A 113 -12.21 -11.35 -13.44
C PRO A 113 -12.48 -9.87 -13.16
N LEU A 114 -12.90 -9.57 -11.93
CA LEU A 114 -12.94 -8.21 -11.43
C LEU A 114 -11.51 -7.62 -11.38
N ARG A 115 -11.36 -6.41 -11.86
CA ARG A 115 -10.06 -5.71 -11.85
C ARG A 115 -9.90 -4.93 -10.55
N TRP A 116 -9.36 -5.59 -9.56
CA TRP A 116 -9.01 -4.97 -8.29
C TRP A 116 -7.76 -4.10 -8.41
N TRP A 117 -7.75 -2.98 -7.73
CA TRP A 117 -6.55 -2.16 -7.57
C TRP A 117 -5.79 -2.63 -6.34
N ARG A 118 -4.47 -2.83 -6.51
CA ARG A 118 -3.60 -3.21 -5.41
C ARG A 118 -3.51 -2.06 -4.40
N VAL A 119 -3.77 -2.34 -3.12
CA VAL A 119 -3.68 -1.39 -2.02
C VAL A 119 -2.32 -1.48 -1.34
N HIS A 120 -1.87 -2.71 -1.06
CA HIS A 120 -0.53 -2.95 -0.50
C HIS A 120 0.44 -3.24 -1.64
N ASP A 121 1.42 -2.36 -1.80
CA ASP A 121 2.43 -2.45 -2.85
C ASP A 121 3.82 -2.21 -2.25
N LEU A 122 4.63 -3.25 -2.25
CA LEU A 122 6.02 -3.16 -1.81
C LEU A 122 6.89 -2.66 -2.95
N PRO A 123 8.01 -1.97 -2.65
CA PRO A 123 8.98 -1.60 -3.67
C PRO A 123 9.46 -2.82 -4.46
N ASP A 124 9.67 -2.69 -5.76
CA ASP A 124 10.02 -3.77 -6.69
C ASP A 124 11.27 -4.57 -6.30
N PHE A 125 12.14 -4.01 -5.46
CA PHE A 125 13.33 -4.70 -4.94
C PHE A 125 13.06 -5.55 -3.68
N VAL A 126 11.82 -5.55 -3.15
CA VAL A 126 11.43 -6.34 -1.98
C VAL A 126 10.71 -7.60 -2.47
N PHE A 127 11.31 -8.75 -2.24
CA PHE A 127 10.72 -10.05 -2.49
C PHE A 127 9.98 -10.51 -1.24
N PHE A 128 8.67 -10.54 -1.31
CA PHE A 128 7.82 -10.99 -0.20
C PHE A 128 7.05 -12.26 -0.58
N ASP A 129 7.00 -13.22 0.33
CA ASP A 129 6.29 -14.48 0.15
C ASP A 129 5.33 -14.71 1.31
N HIS A 130 4.02 -14.61 1.03
CA HIS A 130 2.98 -14.87 2.01
C HIS A 130 3.06 -16.29 2.57
N GLY A 131 3.19 -17.29 1.71
CA GLY A 131 3.21 -18.69 2.12
C GLY A 131 4.35 -18.99 3.10
N ALA A 132 5.52 -18.36 2.89
CA ALA A 132 6.64 -18.51 3.82
C ALA A 132 6.32 -17.97 5.23
N HIS A 133 5.57 -16.86 5.33
CA HIS A 133 5.18 -16.27 6.61
C HIS A 133 4.03 -17.03 7.27
N VAL A 134 2.97 -17.31 6.52
CA VAL A 134 1.76 -17.96 7.03
C VAL A 134 2.04 -19.36 7.52
N ARG A 135 2.79 -20.18 6.75
CA ARG A 135 3.20 -21.53 7.19
C ARG A 135 4.07 -21.54 8.45
N ASN A 136 4.75 -20.44 8.74
CA ASN A 136 5.54 -20.27 9.95
C ASN A 136 4.76 -19.59 11.10
N GLY A 137 3.44 -19.50 10.99
CA GLY A 137 2.56 -19.06 12.06
C GLY A 137 2.41 -17.55 12.21
N VAL A 138 2.81 -16.76 11.20
CA VAL A 138 2.54 -15.31 11.19
C VAL A 138 1.07 -15.10 10.80
N GLY A 139 0.27 -14.55 11.71
CA GLY A 139 -1.14 -14.23 11.49
C GLY A 139 -1.33 -13.07 10.52
N CYS A 140 -2.45 -13.07 9.81
CA CYS A 140 -2.77 -12.05 8.80
C CYS A 140 -2.84 -10.64 9.42
N GLU A 141 -3.48 -10.55 10.59
CA GLU A 141 -3.67 -9.33 11.36
C GLU A 141 -2.36 -8.69 11.86
N THR A 142 -1.27 -9.47 11.92
CA THR A 142 0.04 -8.95 12.33
C THR A 142 0.56 -7.87 11.37
N CYS A 143 0.18 -7.96 10.10
CA CYS A 143 0.63 -7.04 9.04
C CYS A 143 -0.51 -6.22 8.44
N HIS A 144 -1.73 -6.76 8.42
CA HIS A 144 -2.88 -6.13 7.78
C HIS A 144 -3.85 -5.42 8.75
N GLY A 145 -3.64 -5.58 10.05
CA GLY A 145 -4.45 -4.97 11.10
C GLY A 145 -5.73 -5.71 11.44
#